data_932296daa4579847fc1664c6d4271deb
#
_entry.id   932296daa4579847fc1664c6d4271deb
#
_cell.length_a   1.000
_cell.length_b   1.000
_cell.length_c   1.000
_cell.angle_alpha   90.00
_cell.angle_beta   90.00
_cell.angle_gamma   90.00
#
_symmetry.space_group_name_H-M   'P 1'
#
loop_
_entity.id
_entity.type
_entity.pdbx_description
1 polymer ?
#
loop_
_entity_poly.entity_id
_entity_poly.type
_entity_poly.pdbx_seq_one_letter_code
_entity_poly.pdbx_strand_id
1 'polypeptide(L)'
;LHKEYRRQRQMCIRDRYSGSHADISAEISGTTYTDEQIRETVKETWKEHHYLLDPHGACGYRALVEGLKEGETGVFLETAHPAKFLETVESIIGEAVEIPAKLQEFMKGEKKSLQMTKDFADFKKYLLTL
;
A
#
# COMPACT_ATOMS: atom_id res chain seq x y z
N LEU A 1 -8.86 3.78 -17.20
CA LEU A 1 -7.99 3.26 -16.14
C LEU A 1 -8.42 1.89 -15.61
N HIS A 2 -9.73 1.64 -15.33
CA HIS A 2 -10.17 0.34 -14.81
C HIS A 2 -10.16 -0.80 -15.85
N LYS A 3 -10.33 -0.51 -17.14
CA LYS A 3 -10.32 -1.55 -18.20
C LYS A 3 -8.91 -2.07 -18.50
N GLU A 4 -7.90 -1.18 -18.50
CA GLU A 4 -6.51 -1.57 -18.77
C GLU A 4 -5.89 -2.28 -17.57
N TYR A 5 -6.19 -1.85 -16.35
CA TYR A 5 -5.80 -2.54 -15.13
C TYR A 5 -6.42 -3.94 -15.03
N ARG A 6 -7.67 -4.11 -15.48
CA ARG A 6 -8.29 -5.43 -15.64
C ARG A 6 -7.60 -6.27 -16.72
N ARG A 7 -7.21 -5.68 -17.85
CA ARG A 7 -6.47 -6.39 -18.92
C ARG A 7 -5.11 -6.86 -18.44
N GLN A 8 -4.38 -6.04 -17.70
CA GLN A 8 -3.07 -6.40 -17.16
C GLN A 8 -3.16 -7.53 -16.13
N ARG A 9 -4.15 -7.50 -15.24
CA ARG A 9 -4.45 -8.63 -14.36
C ARG A 9 -4.87 -9.87 -15.13
N GLN A 10 -5.69 -9.74 -16.17
CA GLN A 10 -6.10 -10.86 -17.00
C GLN A 10 -4.92 -11.43 -17.80
N MET A 11 -3.95 -10.63 -18.21
CA MET A 11 -2.72 -11.13 -18.83
C MET A 11 -1.93 -11.98 -17.85
N CYS A 12 -1.59 -11.47 -16.67
CA CYS A 12 -0.88 -12.24 -15.65
C CYS A 12 -1.60 -13.53 -15.27
N ILE A 13 -2.91 -13.50 -15.09
CA ILE A 13 -3.74 -14.67 -14.80
C ILE A 13 -3.71 -15.68 -15.95
N ARG A 14 -3.76 -15.22 -17.20
CA ARG A 14 -3.69 -16.10 -18.38
C ARG A 14 -2.30 -16.66 -18.58
N ASP A 15 -1.28 -15.82 -18.55
CA ASP A 15 0.08 -16.20 -18.91
C ASP A 15 0.70 -17.15 -17.89
N ARG A 16 0.39 -16.97 -16.60
CA ARG A 16 0.96 -17.80 -15.53
C ARG A 16 0.04 -18.96 -15.13
N TYR A 17 -1.26 -18.76 -15.11
CA TYR A 17 -2.21 -19.72 -14.55
C TYR A 17 -3.25 -20.20 -15.57
N SER A 18 -3.13 -19.84 -16.85
CA SER A 18 -4.08 -20.21 -17.91
C SER A 18 -5.55 -19.92 -17.58
N GLY A 19 -5.79 -18.95 -16.67
CA GLY A 19 -7.12 -18.58 -16.18
C GLY A 19 -7.68 -19.51 -15.10
N SER A 20 -6.89 -20.47 -14.61
CA SER A 20 -7.31 -21.41 -13.56
C SER A 20 -7.32 -20.74 -12.19
N HIS A 21 -8.49 -20.58 -11.59
CA HIS A 21 -8.63 -20.11 -10.21
C HIS A 21 -8.03 -21.09 -9.19
N ALA A 22 -8.16 -22.38 -9.47
CA ALA A 22 -7.62 -23.43 -8.59
C ALA A 22 -6.09 -23.32 -8.48
N ASP A 23 -5.39 -23.12 -9.60
CA ASP A 23 -3.94 -22.99 -9.63
C ASP A 23 -3.47 -21.70 -8.93
N ILE A 24 -4.20 -20.58 -9.12
CA ILE A 24 -3.93 -19.33 -8.41
C ILE A 24 -4.07 -19.53 -6.90
N SER A 25 -5.16 -20.15 -6.46
CA SER A 25 -5.46 -20.35 -5.04
C SER A 25 -4.52 -21.35 -4.37
N ALA A 26 -3.86 -22.21 -5.14
CA ALA A 26 -2.85 -23.13 -4.63
C ALA A 26 -1.52 -22.41 -4.30
N GLU A 27 -1.21 -21.32 -5.01
CA GLU A 27 0.05 -20.58 -4.85
C GLU A 27 -0.11 -19.24 -4.09
N ILE A 28 -1.29 -18.61 -4.18
CA ILE A 28 -1.53 -17.26 -3.64
C ILE A 28 -2.68 -17.32 -2.64
N SER A 29 -2.40 -16.93 -1.42
CA SER A 29 -3.41 -16.68 -0.38
C SER A 29 -3.64 -15.19 -0.17
N GLY A 30 -4.80 -14.83 0.35
CA GLY A 30 -5.17 -13.45 0.67
C GLY A 30 -5.73 -13.35 2.08
N THR A 31 -5.43 -12.24 2.74
CA THR A 31 -5.93 -11.91 4.09
C THR A 31 -6.55 -10.54 4.12
N THR A 32 -7.37 -10.27 5.12
CA THR A 32 -7.94 -8.95 5.39
C THR A 32 -7.78 -8.63 6.86
N TYR A 33 -7.51 -7.36 7.18
CA TYR A 33 -7.31 -6.89 8.55
C TYR A 33 -8.17 -5.66 8.83
N THR A 34 -8.63 -5.56 10.08
CA THR A 34 -9.34 -4.35 10.55
C THR A 34 -8.34 -3.22 10.84
N ASP A 35 -8.84 -2.00 10.95
CA ASP A 35 -8.02 -0.83 11.31
C ASP A 35 -7.35 -1.02 12.68
N GLU A 36 -8.02 -1.66 13.62
CA GLU A 36 -7.48 -1.97 14.95
C GLU A 36 -6.30 -2.93 14.87
N GLN A 37 -6.41 -3.99 14.07
CA GLN A 37 -5.33 -4.96 13.85
C GLN A 37 -4.13 -4.32 13.16
N ILE A 38 -4.36 -3.42 12.20
CA ILE A 38 -3.31 -2.67 11.53
C ILE A 38 -2.58 -1.75 12.53
N ARG A 39 -3.34 -1.01 13.36
CA ARG A 39 -2.79 -0.14 14.41
C ARG A 39 -1.95 -0.91 15.42
N GLU A 40 -2.46 -2.05 15.88
CA GLU A 40 -1.74 -2.95 16.78
C GLU A 40 -0.41 -3.38 16.19
N THR A 41 -0.41 -3.86 14.92
CA THR A 41 0.79 -4.31 14.23
C THR A 41 1.84 -3.19 14.09
N VAL A 42 1.44 -1.99 13.70
CA VAL A 42 2.37 -0.82 13.63
C VAL A 42 2.97 -0.54 15.02
N LYS A 43 2.14 -0.53 16.06
CA LYS A 43 2.57 -0.23 17.43
C LYS A 43 3.51 -1.28 17.99
N GLU A 44 3.21 -2.55 17.79
CA GLU A 44 4.04 -3.67 18.27
C GLU A 44 5.38 -3.69 17.56
N THR A 45 5.37 -3.59 16.22
CA THR A 45 6.62 -3.59 15.43
C THR A 45 7.52 -2.41 15.80
N TRP A 46 6.94 -1.23 16.06
CA TRP A 46 7.71 -0.10 16.56
C TRP A 46 8.33 -0.34 17.92
N LYS A 47 7.57 -0.89 18.86
CA LYS A 47 8.04 -1.16 20.21
C LYS A 47 9.12 -2.25 20.29
N GLU A 48 8.93 -3.33 19.52
CA GLU A 48 9.78 -4.51 19.64
C GLU A 48 11.00 -4.45 18.75
N HIS A 49 10.86 -3.90 17.56
CA HIS A 49 11.90 -3.93 16.53
C HIS A 49 12.43 -2.54 16.17
N HIS A 50 11.86 -1.47 16.71
CA HIS A 50 12.16 -0.07 16.32
C HIS A 50 12.07 0.13 14.80
N TYR A 51 11.17 -0.62 14.16
CA TYR A 51 10.88 -0.51 12.74
C TYR A 51 9.48 0.05 12.53
N LEU A 52 9.39 1.18 11.84
CA LEU A 52 8.16 1.89 11.64
C LEU A 52 7.52 1.49 10.32
N LEU A 53 6.40 0.79 10.41
CA LEU A 53 5.59 0.39 9.27
C LEU A 53 4.62 1.49 8.85
N ASP A 54 4.38 1.63 7.53
CA ASP A 54 3.15 2.27 7.07
C ASP A 54 1.94 1.32 7.20
N PRO A 55 0.69 1.82 7.17
CA PRO A 55 -0.48 0.96 7.35
C PRO A 55 -0.62 -0.17 6.32
N HIS A 56 -0.10 0.00 5.10
CA HIS A 56 -0.13 -1.03 4.08
C HIS A 56 0.95 -2.08 4.31
N GLY A 57 2.17 -1.64 4.67
CA GLY A 57 3.26 -2.52 5.08
C GLY A 57 2.89 -3.35 6.29
N ALA A 58 2.13 -2.78 7.24
CA ALA A 58 1.62 -3.51 8.40
C ALA A 58 0.70 -4.67 8.02
N CYS A 59 -0.14 -4.51 7.00
CA CYS A 59 -0.93 -5.62 6.46
C CYS A 59 -0.05 -6.75 5.91
N GLY A 60 0.97 -6.37 5.13
CA GLY A 60 1.91 -7.33 4.53
C GLY A 60 2.75 -8.05 5.59
N TYR A 61 3.26 -7.31 6.58
CA TYR A 61 4.03 -7.87 7.68
C TYR A 61 3.20 -8.84 8.53
N ARG A 62 1.99 -8.44 8.93
CA ARG A 62 1.09 -9.31 9.71
C ARG A 62 0.73 -10.58 8.95
N ALA A 63 0.38 -10.45 7.67
CA ALA A 63 0.09 -11.59 6.80
C ALA A 63 1.26 -12.56 6.70
N LEU A 64 2.48 -12.03 6.61
CA LEU A 64 3.69 -12.84 6.59
C LEU A 64 3.89 -13.58 7.91
N VAL A 65 3.84 -12.87 9.05
CA VAL A 65 4.05 -13.47 10.38
C VAL A 65 3.01 -14.55 10.68
N GLU A 66 1.74 -14.30 10.35
CA GLU A 66 0.66 -15.29 10.56
C GLU A 66 0.74 -16.47 9.58
N GLY A 67 1.35 -16.29 8.40
CA GLY A 67 1.47 -17.33 7.38
C GLY A 67 2.72 -18.17 7.46
N LEU A 68 3.79 -17.71 8.10
CA LEU A 68 5.06 -18.42 8.22
C LEU A 68 4.94 -19.66 9.12
N LYS A 69 5.55 -20.75 8.65
CA LYS A 69 5.70 -21.97 9.42
C LYS A 69 7.08 -22.03 10.06
N GLU A 70 7.24 -22.92 11.03
CA GLU A 70 8.52 -23.13 11.70
C GLU A 70 9.64 -23.44 10.69
N GLY A 71 10.73 -22.71 10.76
CA GLY A 71 11.91 -22.86 9.88
C GLY A 71 11.77 -22.14 8.52
N GLU A 72 10.65 -21.50 8.22
CA GLU A 72 10.48 -20.70 7.01
C GLU A 72 11.02 -19.27 7.21
N THR A 73 11.53 -18.71 6.14
CA THR A 73 11.90 -17.29 6.05
C THR A 73 11.02 -16.62 4.99
N GLY A 74 10.49 -15.47 5.33
CA GLY A 74 9.62 -14.72 4.44
C GLY A 74 10.11 -13.30 4.16
N VAL A 75 9.55 -12.70 3.12
CA VAL A 75 9.80 -11.31 2.72
C VAL A 75 8.46 -10.60 2.54
N PHE A 76 8.31 -9.45 3.16
CA PHE A 76 7.19 -8.55 2.87
C PHE A 76 7.71 -7.30 2.13
N LEU A 77 6.81 -6.63 1.42
CA LEU A 77 7.14 -5.44 0.64
C LEU A 77 6.56 -4.19 1.31
N GLU A 78 7.46 -3.28 1.69
CA GLU A 78 7.10 -1.94 2.13
C GLU A 78 7.00 -1.03 0.90
N THR A 79 5.83 -0.50 0.61
CA THR A 79 5.55 0.22 -0.65
C THR A 79 5.45 1.72 -0.48
N ALA A 80 5.43 2.22 0.75
CA ALA A 80 5.37 3.65 1.05
C ALA A 80 6.19 3.97 2.31
N HIS A 81 6.70 5.20 2.40
CA HIS A 81 7.31 5.69 3.63
C HIS A 81 6.23 6.06 4.65
N PRO A 82 6.38 5.71 5.96
CA PRO A 82 5.40 6.03 7.01
C PRO A 82 5.01 7.51 7.09
N ALA A 83 5.93 8.42 6.78
CA ALA A 83 5.66 9.86 6.72
C ALA A 83 4.59 10.28 5.70
N LYS A 84 4.22 9.39 4.77
CA LYS A 84 3.07 9.61 3.87
C LYS A 84 1.73 9.55 4.62
N PHE A 85 1.71 8.87 5.74
CA PHE A 85 0.54 8.69 6.62
C PHE A 85 0.81 9.27 8.01
N LEU A 86 1.49 10.42 8.05
CA LEU A 86 2.07 11.02 9.25
C LEU A 86 1.10 11.06 10.43
N GLU A 87 -0.07 11.70 10.25
CA GLU A 87 -1.08 11.86 11.30
C GLU A 87 -1.53 10.51 11.87
N THR A 88 -1.74 9.52 11.01
CA THR A 88 -2.16 8.18 11.40
C THR A 88 -1.07 7.49 12.20
N VAL A 89 0.16 7.48 11.67
CA VAL A 89 1.28 6.76 12.28
C VAL A 89 1.66 7.39 13.63
N GLU A 90 1.79 8.71 13.70
CA GLU A 90 2.06 9.43 14.95
C GLU A 90 0.96 9.20 16.01
N SER A 91 -0.30 9.13 15.59
CA SER A 91 -1.41 8.78 16.50
C SER A 91 -1.31 7.38 17.09
N ILE A 92 -0.62 6.46 16.41
CA ILE A 92 -0.45 5.08 16.84
C ILE A 92 0.73 4.95 17.78
N ILE A 93 1.89 5.51 17.41
CA ILE A 93 3.14 5.36 18.17
C ILE A 93 3.26 6.36 19.32
N GLY A 94 2.55 7.49 19.25
CA GLY A 94 2.61 8.58 20.25
C GLY A 94 3.85 9.46 20.17
N GLU A 95 4.61 9.36 19.09
CA GLU A 95 5.87 10.07 18.87
C GLU A 95 5.88 10.73 17.50
N ALA A 96 6.69 11.78 17.32
CA ALA A 96 6.87 12.44 16.04
C ALA A 96 7.71 11.56 15.10
N VAL A 97 7.26 11.43 13.85
CA VAL A 97 7.95 10.68 12.81
C VAL A 97 8.95 11.58 12.08
N GLU A 98 10.19 11.13 11.99
CA GLU A 98 11.20 11.83 11.21
C GLU A 98 10.84 11.79 9.72
N ILE A 99 10.71 12.96 9.12
CA ILE A 99 10.42 13.10 7.70
C ILE A 99 11.74 13.22 6.93
N PRO A 100 12.03 12.32 5.97
CA PRO A 100 13.23 12.42 5.15
C PRO A 100 13.39 13.80 4.48
N ALA A 101 14.60 14.32 4.41
CA ALA A 101 14.88 15.66 3.90
C ALA A 101 14.28 15.93 2.51
N LYS A 102 14.38 14.96 1.59
CA LYS A 102 13.75 15.08 0.26
C LYS A 102 12.24 15.21 0.33
N LEU A 103 11.59 14.47 1.23
CA LEU A 103 10.14 14.56 1.41
C LEU A 103 9.74 15.90 2.02
N GLN A 104 10.52 16.41 2.99
CA GLN A 104 10.33 17.75 3.54
C GLN A 104 10.43 18.84 2.46
N GLU A 105 11.36 18.70 1.53
CA GLU A 105 11.52 19.62 0.41
C GLU A 105 10.28 19.62 -0.49
N PHE A 106 9.74 18.44 -0.83
CA PHE A 106 8.48 18.33 -1.59
C PHE A 106 7.28 18.92 -0.85
N MET A 107 7.23 18.77 0.48
CA MET A 107 6.14 19.33 1.29
C MET A 107 6.14 20.87 1.33
N LYS A 108 7.27 21.53 1.06
CA LYS A 108 7.37 22.98 0.93
C LYS A 108 6.83 23.50 -0.42
N GLY A 109 6.60 22.61 -1.37
CA GLY A 109 6.10 22.96 -2.68
C GLY A 109 4.65 23.47 -2.65
N GLU A 110 4.31 24.34 -3.59
CA GLU A 110 2.94 24.80 -3.77
C GLU A 110 2.08 23.69 -4.33
N LYS A 111 0.95 23.40 -3.68
CA LYS A 111 -0.02 22.44 -4.18
C LYS A 111 -0.74 23.00 -5.40
N LYS A 112 -0.42 22.48 -6.58
CA LYS A 112 -1.13 22.80 -7.83
C LYS A 112 -2.14 21.72 -8.14
N SER A 113 -3.42 22.05 -7.99
CA SER A 113 -4.50 21.12 -8.31
C SER A 113 -5.60 21.85 -9.10
N LEU A 114 -6.18 21.17 -10.05
CA LEU A 114 -7.34 21.65 -10.82
C LEU A 114 -8.58 20.91 -10.32
N GLN A 115 -9.59 21.67 -9.91
CA GLN A 115 -10.89 21.10 -9.58
C GLN A 115 -11.61 20.72 -10.87
N MET A 116 -12.10 19.48 -10.92
CA MET A 116 -12.73 18.94 -12.11
C MET A 116 -13.88 18.02 -11.72
N THR A 117 -14.89 17.90 -12.58
CA THR A 117 -15.94 16.92 -12.40
C THR A 117 -15.41 15.50 -12.54
N LYS A 118 -16.21 14.51 -12.09
CA LYS A 118 -15.87 13.10 -12.29
C LYS A 118 -16.15 12.59 -13.72
N ASP A 119 -16.62 13.46 -14.62
CA ASP A 119 -16.93 13.10 -16.00
C ASP A 119 -15.63 13.00 -16.82
N PHE A 120 -15.45 11.86 -17.50
CA PHE A 120 -14.30 11.63 -18.35
C PHE A 120 -14.24 12.62 -19.55
N ALA A 121 -15.40 13.09 -20.05
CA ALA A 121 -15.44 14.05 -21.14
C ALA A 121 -14.78 15.39 -20.77
N ASP A 122 -15.01 15.87 -19.55
CA ASP A 122 -14.38 17.08 -19.02
C ASP A 122 -12.87 16.93 -18.89
N PHE A 123 -12.42 15.79 -18.37
CA PHE A 123 -10.99 15.49 -18.27
C PHE A 123 -10.34 15.41 -19.66
N LYS A 124 -10.97 14.71 -20.60
CA LYS A 124 -10.48 14.63 -21.99
C LYS A 124 -10.39 16.01 -22.64
N LYS A 125 -11.43 16.85 -22.47
CA LYS A 125 -11.43 18.22 -23.00
C LYS A 125 -10.27 19.03 -22.42
N TYR A 126 -10.03 18.95 -21.12
CA TYR A 126 -8.90 19.63 -20.47
C TYR A 126 -7.57 19.18 -21.07
N LEU A 127 -7.33 17.88 -21.23
CA LEU A 127 -6.09 17.37 -21.81
C LEU A 127 -5.83 17.86 -23.25
N LEU A 128 -6.90 18.11 -24.01
CA LEU A 128 -6.78 18.63 -25.37
C LEU A 128 -6.53 20.15 -25.43
N THR A 129 -6.56 20.85 -24.29
CA THR A 129 -6.25 22.28 -24.16
C THR A 129 -4.85 22.57 -23.64
N LEU A 130 -4.10 21.53 -23.26
CA LEU A 130 -2.69 21.61 -22.86
C LEU A 130 -1.77 21.57 -24.06
#